data_15671eb903af3f1c73c526ebf1907f1d
#
_entry.id   15671eb903af3f1c73c526ebf1907f1d
#
_cell.length_a   1.000
_cell.length_b   1.000
_cell.length_c   1.000
_cell.angle_alpha   90.00
_cell.angle_beta   90.00
_cell.angle_gamma   90.00
#
_symmetry.space_group_name_H-M   'P 1'
#
loop_
_entity.id
_entity.type
_entity.pdbx_description
1 polymer ?
#
loop_
_entity_poly.entity_id
_entity_poly.type
_entity_poly.pdbx_seq_one_letter_code
_entity_poly.pdbx_strand_id
1 'polypeptide(L)'
;MTVDFKRYEEFVDAVTSDCSKDFVDLADRLVELDREGANIERLTTSGVGLAAESGEFLEIVKKMVFQGKPWSDSNREHLIIELGDVMWYVAQACMALGVDFEEVLEVNVKKLEKRYPTGTFDIYKSENRASDDR
;
A
#
# COMPACT_ATOMS: atom_id res chain seq x y z
N MET A 1 -27.77 -2.43 21.98
CA MET A 1 -26.46 -2.23 22.60
C MET A 1 -26.04 -0.80 22.32
N THR A 2 -25.93 0.05 23.31
CA THR A 2 -25.43 1.43 23.14
C THR A 2 -23.90 1.38 23.20
N VAL A 3 -23.25 1.91 22.18
CA VAL A 3 -21.80 2.04 22.16
C VAL A 3 -21.41 3.21 23.05
N ASP A 4 -20.54 2.97 24.02
CA ASP A 4 -19.93 4.02 24.83
C ASP A 4 -18.68 4.54 24.09
N PHE A 5 -18.84 5.66 23.38
CA PHE A 5 -17.77 6.26 22.58
C PHE A 5 -16.58 6.70 23.42
N LYS A 6 -16.79 7.20 24.64
CA LYS A 6 -15.71 7.62 25.51
C LYS A 6 -14.81 6.44 25.89
N ARG A 7 -15.42 5.34 26.29
CA ARG A 7 -14.68 4.10 26.59
C ARG A 7 -13.96 3.56 25.36
N TYR A 8 -14.55 3.72 24.17
CA TYR A 8 -13.89 3.32 22.92
C TYR A 8 -12.68 4.19 22.61
N GLU A 9 -12.78 5.52 22.76
CA GLU A 9 -11.65 6.45 22.60
C GLU A 9 -10.51 6.15 23.59
N GLU A 10 -10.82 5.93 24.85
CA GLU A 10 -9.84 5.54 25.87
C GLU A 10 -9.12 4.23 25.50
N PHE A 11 -9.86 3.24 24.98
CA PHE A 11 -9.28 1.99 24.52
C PHE A 11 -8.38 2.20 23.28
N VAL A 12 -8.83 2.97 22.28
CA VAL A 12 -8.04 3.28 21.07
C VAL A 12 -6.75 4.00 21.47
N ASP A 13 -6.81 4.98 22.35
CA ASP A 13 -5.62 5.69 22.83
C ASP A 13 -4.66 4.76 23.56
N ALA A 14 -5.17 3.89 24.42
CA ALA A 14 -4.34 2.95 25.19
C ALA A 14 -3.60 1.92 24.32
N VAL A 15 -4.16 1.53 23.16
CA VAL A 15 -3.54 0.56 22.21
C VAL A 15 -2.81 1.24 21.05
N THR A 16 -2.80 2.56 20.97
CA THR A 16 -2.06 3.32 19.97
C THR A 16 -0.62 3.54 20.47
N SER A 17 0.36 3.34 19.59
CA SER A 17 1.78 3.53 19.89
C SER A 17 2.12 5.00 20.23
N ASP A 18 3.14 5.22 21.03
CA ASP A 18 3.57 6.56 21.42
C ASP A 18 4.03 7.38 20.21
N CYS A 19 4.72 6.77 19.25
CA CYS A 19 5.09 7.41 17.98
C CYS A 19 3.89 7.94 17.15
N SER A 20 2.67 7.47 17.43
CA SER A 20 1.46 7.97 16.76
C SER A 20 0.77 9.09 17.56
N LYS A 21 1.24 9.40 18.75
CA LYS A 21 0.62 10.36 19.69
C LYS A 21 1.55 11.49 20.11
N ASP A 22 2.85 11.25 20.12
CA ASP A 22 3.85 12.23 20.53
C ASP A 22 4.84 12.52 19.39
N PHE A 23 5.09 13.81 19.17
CA PHE A 23 5.98 14.25 18.10
C PHE A 23 7.45 13.92 18.37
N VAL A 24 7.88 13.95 19.63
CA VAL A 24 9.27 13.65 20.00
C VAL A 24 9.55 12.17 19.78
N ASP A 25 8.66 11.30 20.25
CA ASP A 25 8.77 9.85 20.05
C ASP A 25 8.78 9.50 18.55
N LEU A 26 7.93 10.14 17.75
CA LEU A 26 7.95 9.98 16.29
C LEU A 26 9.29 10.42 15.68
N ALA A 27 9.78 11.61 16.05
CA ALA A 27 11.03 12.15 15.54
C ALA A 27 12.22 11.26 15.90
N ASP A 28 12.31 10.81 17.14
CA ASP A 28 13.36 9.92 17.61
C ASP A 28 13.33 8.58 16.85
N ARG A 29 12.14 8.01 16.63
CA ARG A 29 12.00 6.77 15.85
C ARG A 29 12.43 6.95 14.38
N LEU A 30 12.11 8.08 13.76
CA LEU A 30 12.56 8.37 12.39
C LEU A 30 14.09 8.47 12.32
N VAL A 31 14.72 9.11 13.30
CA VAL A 31 16.20 9.20 13.41
C VAL A 31 16.82 7.82 13.63
N GLU A 32 16.20 6.95 14.42
CA GLU A 32 16.68 5.57 14.58
C GLU A 32 16.66 4.80 13.27
N LEU A 33 15.54 4.86 12.55
CA LEU A 33 15.38 4.18 11.24
C LEU A 33 16.40 4.68 10.21
N ASP A 34 16.67 5.98 10.17
CA ASP A 34 17.71 6.56 9.31
C ASP A 34 19.10 6.02 9.69
N ARG A 35 19.43 5.94 10.98
CA ARG A 35 20.69 5.36 11.46
C ARG A 35 20.83 3.86 11.17
N GLU A 36 19.73 3.13 11.13
CA GLU A 36 19.67 1.73 10.69
C GLU A 36 19.85 1.58 9.16
N GLY A 37 19.86 2.69 8.42
CA GLY A 37 20.08 2.74 6.97
C GLY A 37 18.81 2.75 6.14
N ALA A 38 17.64 2.96 6.76
CA ALA A 38 16.39 3.11 6.02
C ALA A 38 16.30 4.51 5.39
N ASN A 39 15.99 4.60 4.10
CA ASN A 39 15.60 5.87 3.47
C ASN A 39 14.14 6.17 3.83
N ILE A 40 13.92 6.59 5.08
CA ILE A 40 12.58 6.66 5.67
C ILE A 40 11.73 7.77 5.05
N GLU A 41 12.35 8.86 4.60
CA GLU A 41 11.66 9.97 3.94
C GLU A 41 11.02 9.48 2.65
N ARG A 42 11.79 8.76 1.83
CA ARG A 42 11.33 8.24 0.55
C ARG A 42 10.37 7.08 0.70
N LEU A 43 10.56 6.21 1.71
CA LEU A 43 9.61 5.16 2.08
C LEU A 43 8.27 5.75 2.49
N THR A 44 8.27 6.79 3.31
CA THR A 44 7.05 7.49 3.73
C THR A 44 6.37 8.15 2.53
N THR A 45 7.12 8.87 1.70
CA THR A 45 6.60 9.50 0.47
C THR A 45 5.94 8.47 -0.43
N SER A 46 6.64 7.35 -0.69
CA SER A 46 6.12 6.29 -1.58
C SER A 46 4.88 5.62 -0.99
N GLY A 47 4.89 5.28 0.30
CA GLY A 47 3.77 4.60 0.94
C GLY A 47 2.49 5.45 0.96
N VAL A 48 2.61 6.73 1.34
CA VAL A 48 1.48 7.67 1.35
C VAL A 48 0.97 7.90 -0.08
N GLY A 49 1.87 8.14 -1.03
CA GLY A 49 1.50 8.41 -2.42
C GLY A 49 0.86 7.21 -3.11
N LEU A 50 1.40 6.00 -2.96
CA LEU A 50 0.78 4.78 -3.50
C LEU A 50 -0.67 4.61 -3.03
N ALA A 51 -0.96 4.90 -1.76
CA ALA A 51 -2.31 4.82 -1.23
C ALA A 51 -3.22 5.91 -1.83
N ALA A 52 -2.73 7.14 -1.96
CA ALA A 52 -3.47 8.27 -2.51
C ALA A 52 -3.84 8.04 -3.98
N GLU A 53 -2.87 7.79 -4.85
CA GLU A 53 -3.09 7.64 -6.28
C GLU A 53 -3.89 6.37 -6.62
N SER A 54 -3.68 5.28 -5.87
CA SER A 54 -4.56 4.11 -5.99
C SER A 54 -6.02 4.45 -5.64
N GLY A 55 -6.25 5.37 -4.71
CA GLY A 55 -7.57 5.89 -4.37
C GLY A 55 -8.19 6.70 -5.51
N GLU A 56 -7.41 7.54 -6.20
CA GLU A 56 -7.88 8.33 -7.35
C GLU A 56 -8.25 7.43 -8.53
N PHE A 57 -7.42 6.45 -8.85
CA PHE A 57 -7.76 5.41 -9.81
C PHE A 57 -9.08 4.71 -9.44
N LEU A 58 -9.21 4.27 -8.19
CA LEU A 58 -10.41 3.59 -7.70
C LEU A 58 -11.65 4.50 -7.72
N GLU A 59 -11.50 5.80 -7.52
CA GLU A 59 -12.62 6.74 -7.59
C GLU A 59 -13.23 6.82 -8.99
N ILE A 60 -12.41 6.79 -10.03
CA ILE A 60 -12.89 6.75 -11.42
C ILE A 60 -13.68 5.46 -11.66
N VAL A 61 -13.13 4.31 -11.24
CA VAL A 61 -13.81 3.00 -11.32
C VAL A 61 -15.14 3.02 -10.56
N LYS A 62 -15.15 3.52 -9.33
CA LYS A 62 -16.37 3.68 -8.52
C LYS A 62 -17.43 4.51 -9.24
N LYS A 63 -17.04 5.63 -9.86
CA LYS A 63 -17.97 6.49 -10.60
C LYS A 63 -18.54 5.77 -11.83
N MET A 64 -17.74 4.95 -12.51
CA MET A 64 -18.23 4.14 -13.63
C MET A 64 -19.21 3.06 -13.18
N VAL A 65 -18.87 2.31 -12.14
CA VAL A 65 -19.68 1.18 -11.68
C VAL A 65 -20.97 1.62 -11.00
N PHE A 66 -20.90 2.63 -10.13
CA PHE A 66 -22.01 2.96 -9.23
C PHE A 66 -22.70 4.29 -9.53
N GLN A 67 -22.13 5.15 -10.37
CA GLN A 67 -22.65 6.50 -10.59
C GLN A 67 -22.93 6.80 -12.08
N GLY A 68 -22.93 5.78 -12.93
CA GLY A 68 -23.30 5.91 -14.33
C GLY A 68 -22.28 6.66 -15.22
N LYS A 69 -21.05 6.87 -14.74
CA LYS A 69 -19.99 7.45 -15.57
C LYS A 69 -19.68 6.48 -16.73
N PRO A 70 -19.71 6.92 -18.01
CA PRO A 70 -19.56 6.00 -19.13
C PRO A 70 -18.12 5.53 -19.27
N TRP A 71 -17.93 4.36 -19.89
CA TRP A 71 -16.65 4.01 -20.48
C TRP A 71 -16.44 4.87 -21.74
N SER A 72 -15.42 5.72 -21.72
CA SER A 72 -15.08 6.64 -22.81
C SER A 72 -13.57 6.79 -22.93
N ASP A 73 -13.08 7.28 -24.08
CA ASP A 73 -11.65 7.55 -24.27
C ASP A 73 -11.11 8.50 -23.21
N SER A 74 -11.87 9.53 -22.83
CA SER A 74 -11.47 10.48 -21.78
C SER A 74 -11.35 9.79 -20.40
N ASN A 75 -12.27 8.89 -20.05
CA ASN A 75 -12.18 8.17 -18.77
C ASN A 75 -11.07 7.13 -18.80
N ARG A 76 -10.83 6.50 -19.94
CA ARG A 76 -9.69 5.60 -20.14
C ARG A 76 -8.36 6.36 -20.02
N GLU A 77 -8.25 7.53 -20.64
CA GLU A 77 -7.06 8.38 -20.52
C GLU A 77 -6.79 8.80 -19.08
N HIS A 78 -7.84 9.20 -18.36
CA HIS A 78 -7.74 9.56 -16.93
C HIS A 78 -7.21 8.38 -16.10
N LEU A 79 -7.73 7.16 -16.30
CA LEU A 79 -7.22 5.96 -15.63
C LEU A 79 -5.74 5.68 -15.96
N ILE A 80 -5.29 5.98 -17.18
CA ILE A 80 -3.88 5.83 -17.57
C ILE A 80 -3.00 6.84 -16.83
N ILE A 81 -3.49 8.07 -16.65
CA ILE A 81 -2.78 9.10 -15.88
C ILE A 81 -2.60 8.65 -14.43
N GLU A 82 -3.69 8.28 -13.74
CA GLU A 82 -3.63 7.82 -12.35
C GLU A 82 -2.73 6.57 -12.19
N LEU A 83 -2.76 5.67 -13.16
CA LEU A 83 -1.84 4.53 -13.15
C LEU A 83 -0.38 4.97 -13.30
N GLY A 84 -0.12 6.02 -14.09
CA GLY A 84 1.20 6.64 -14.22
C GLY A 84 1.69 7.22 -12.89
N ASP A 85 0.80 7.88 -12.15
CA ASP A 85 1.12 8.45 -10.85
C ASP A 85 1.39 7.36 -9.80
N VAL A 86 0.64 6.25 -9.81
CA VAL A 86 0.96 5.04 -9.03
C VAL A 86 2.38 4.55 -9.37
N MET A 87 2.75 4.46 -10.65
CA MET A 87 4.08 4.00 -11.08
C MET A 87 5.19 4.96 -10.65
N TRP A 88 4.93 6.26 -10.58
CA TRP A 88 5.89 7.23 -10.04
C TRP A 88 6.22 6.92 -8.57
N TYR A 89 5.23 6.60 -7.74
CA TYR A 89 5.46 6.22 -6.34
C TYR A 89 6.09 4.83 -6.20
N VAL A 90 5.81 3.89 -7.12
CA VAL A 90 6.56 2.62 -7.20
C VAL A 90 8.04 2.88 -7.44
N ALA A 91 8.40 3.79 -8.36
CA ALA A 91 9.79 4.16 -8.59
C ALA A 91 10.43 4.79 -7.34
N GLN A 92 9.71 5.65 -6.59
CA GLN A 92 10.18 6.18 -5.31
C GLN A 92 10.48 5.06 -4.29
N ALA A 93 9.61 4.03 -4.22
CA ALA A 93 9.81 2.87 -3.35
C ALA A 93 11.05 2.06 -3.77
N CYS A 94 11.22 1.80 -5.06
CA CYS A 94 12.42 1.12 -5.58
C CYS A 94 13.71 1.85 -5.21
N MET A 95 13.75 3.19 -5.40
CA MET A 95 14.89 4.01 -4.99
C MET A 95 15.15 3.95 -3.48
N ALA A 96 14.08 3.93 -2.66
CA ALA A 96 14.23 3.84 -1.21
C ALA A 96 14.82 2.51 -0.75
N LEU A 97 14.49 1.44 -1.47
CA LEU A 97 14.95 0.07 -1.18
C LEU A 97 16.28 -0.28 -1.86
N GLY A 98 16.77 0.58 -2.77
CA GLY A 98 18.00 0.34 -3.52
C GLY A 98 17.89 -0.82 -4.53
N VAL A 99 16.68 -1.06 -5.05
CA VAL A 99 16.37 -2.10 -6.04
C VAL A 99 15.85 -1.47 -7.33
N ASP A 100 15.92 -2.20 -8.44
CA ASP A 100 15.23 -1.83 -9.66
C ASP A 100 13.85 -2.50 -9.75
N PHE A 101 13.07 -2.06 -10.74
CA PHE A 101 11.71 -2.56 -10.92
C PHE A 101 11.70 -4.02 -11.39
N GLU A 102 12.71 -4.47 -12.12
CA GLU A 102 12.85 -5.85 -12.59
C GLU A 102 13.05 -6.81 -11.40
N GLU A 103 13.90 -6.45 -10.45
CA GLU A 103 14.10 -7.21 -9.22
C GLU A 103 12.79 -7.37 -8.42
N VAL A 104 12.00 -6.28 -8.30
CA VAL A 104 10.70 -6.33 -7.62
C VAL A 104 9.74 -7.31 -8.31
N LEU A 105 9.69 -7.29 -9.65
CA LEU A 105 8.87 -8.21 -10.42
C LEU A 105 9.35 -9.66 -10.28
N GLU A 106 10.66 -9.92 -10.34
CA GLU A 106 11.21 -11.26 -10.15
C GLU A 106 10.85 -11.85 -8.78
N VAL A 107 10.99 -11.07 -7.71
CA VAL A 107 10.58 -11.49 -6.36
C VAL A 107 9.09 -11.84 -6.31
N ASN A 108 8.25 -11.01 -6.95
CA ASN A 108 6.82 -11.28 -7.02
C ASN A 108 6.50 -12.56 -7.82
N VAL A 109 7.15 -12.76 -8.97
CA VAL A 109 6.97 -13.97 -9.80
C VAL A 109 7.39 -15.21 -8.99
N LYS A 110 8.57 -15.23 -8.39
CA LYS A 110 9.04 -16.34 -7.57
C LYS A 110 8.07 -16.68 -6.42
N LYS A 111 7.49 -15.67 -5.78
CA LYS A 111 6.46 -15.87 -4.75
C LYS A 111 5.19 -16.51 -5.34
N LEU A 112 4.72 -16.01 -6.48
CA LEU A 112 3.49 -16.54 -7.11
C LEU A 112 3.68 -17.95 -7.67
N GLU A 113 4.84 -18.30 -8.21
CA GLU A 113 5.17 -19.66 -8.65
C GLU A 113 5.13 -20.67 -7.49
N LYS A 114 5.62 -20.28 -6.32
CA LYS A 114 5.48 -21.12 -5.11
C LYS A 114 4.02 -21.33 -4.71
N ARG A 115 3.20 -20.25 -4.77
CA ARG A 115 1.78 -20.31 -4.42
C ARG A 115 0.96 -21.12 -5.42
N TYR A 116 1.26 -20.96 -6.71
CA TYR A 116 0.53 -21.57 -7.83
C TYR A 116 1.45 -22.39 -8.73
N PRO A 117 2.01 -23.54 -8.24
CA PRO A 117 3.00 -24.33 -8.97
C PRO A 117 2.45 -24.94 -10.27
N THR A 118 1.12 -24.96 -10.46
CA THR A 118 0.47 -25.40 -11.71
C THR A 118 0.33 -24.26 -12.73
N GLY A 119 0.70 -23.02 -12.38
CA GLY A 119 0.51 -21.84 -13.22
C GLY A 119 -0.95 -21.37 -13.35
N THR A 120 -1.87 -21.96 -12.56
CA THR A 120 -3.30 -21.62 -12.57
C THR A 120 -3.76 -21.15 -11.19
N PHE A 121 -4.71 -20.21 -11.17
CA PHE A 121 -5.29 -19.71 -9.93
C PHE A 121 -6.02 -20.83 -9.17
N ASP A 122 -5.79 -20.89 -7.87
CA ASP A 122 -6.39 -21.85 -6.95
C ASP A 122 -6.93 -21.09 -5.72
N ILE A 123 -8.24 -21.15 -5.51
CA ILE A 123 -8.92 -20.45 -4.41
C ILE A 123 -8.40 -20.93 -3.06
N TYR A 124 -8.24 -22.26 -2.88
CA TYR A 124 -7.76 -22.80 -1.62
C TYR A 124 -6.37 -22.28 -1.25
N LYS A 125 -5.45 -22.24 -2.21
CA LYS A 125 -4.10 -21.69 -2.02
C LYS A 125 -4.08 -20.18 -1.82
N SER A 126 -5.03 -19.47 -2.41
CA SER A 126 -5.20 -18.02 -2.18
C SER A 126 -5.61 -17.70 -0.75
N GLU A 127 -6.51 -18.50 -0.19
CA GLU A 127 -7.03 -18.31 1.17
C GLU A 127 -6.16 -18.96 2.27
N ASN A 128 -5.42 -20.03 1.93
CA ASN A 128 -4.57 -20.79 2.86
C ASN A 128 -3.08 -20.62 2.47
N ARG A 129 -2.53 -19.45 2.76
CA ARG A 129 -1.14 -19.14 2.45
C ARG A 129 -0.18 -19.91 3.35
N ALA A 130 0.94 -20.37 2.79
CA ALA A 130 2.04 -20.91 3.58
C ALA A 130 2.65 -19.84 4.49
N SER A 131 3.25 -20.24 5.61
CA SER A 131 3.81 -19.30 6.60
C SER A 131 4.99 -18.47 6.06
N ASP A 132 5.65 -18.93 4.99
CA ASP A 132 6.74 -18.28 4.27
C ASP A 132 6.28 -17.49 3.01
N ASP A 133 4.98 -17.45 2.73
CA ASP A 133 4.36 -16.71 1.64
C ASP A 133 3.92 -15.32 2.13
N ARG A 134 4.89 -14.44 2.36
CA ARG A 134 4.71 -13.05 2.77
C ARG A 134 4.70 -12.09 1.60
#